data_2f72f3e37f637a2d126db96a18aa2061
#
_entry.id   2f72f3e37f637a2d126db96a18aa2061
#
_cell.length_a   1.000
_cell.length_b   1.000
_cell.length_c   1.000
_cell.angle_alpha   90.00
_cell.angle_beta   90.00
_cell.angle_gamma   90.00
#
_symmetry.space_group_name_H-M   'P 1'
#
loop_
_entity.id
_entity.type
_entity.pdbx_description
1 polymer ?
#
loop_
_entity_poly.entity_id
_entity_poly.type
_entity_poly.pdbx_seq_one_letter_code
_entity_poly.pdbx_strand_id
1 'polypeptide(L)'
;LQHEDGHSHLMAMTIPTCRAYDPAFAYELAVIVEEGINAMFVRGEECYYYLTVYNENYDMPALPGEHVREGIIKGVYPFKTVTPDGAKHEVQLLGSGVILNEALRAQQILADKYKVASTVYSVTSYPELK
;
A
#
# COMPACT_ATOMS: atom_id res chain seq x y z
N LEU A 1 -6.48 4.13 23.31
CA LEU A 1 -7.58 3.84 22.39
C LEU A 1 -7.35 2.48 21.76
N GLN A 2 -8.22 1.52 22.06
CA GLN A 2 -7.99 0.12 21.67
C GLN A 2 -8.28 -0.17 20.19
N HIS A 3 -8.85 0.77 19.46
CA HIS A 3 -9.21 0.63 18.03
C HIS A 3 -8.57 1.70 17.16
N GLU A 4 -7.53 2.34 17.65
CA GLU A 4 -6.83 3.39 16.92
C GLU A 4 -5.32 3.20 17.11
N ASP A 5 -4.60 3.13 15.99
CA ASP A 5 -3.14 3.09 15.97
C ASP A 5 -2.61 4.30 15.18
N GLY A 6 -1.89 5.17 15.86
CA GLY A 6 -1.24 6.32 15.22
C GLY A 6 0.27 6.38 15.47
N HIS A 7 0.83 5.44 16.22
CA HIS A 7 2.21 5.52 16.68
C HIS A 7 3.07 4.29 16.35
N SER A 8 2.48 3.14 16.08
CA SER A 8 3.25 1.89 15.94
C SER A 8 4.22 1.94 14.78
N HIS A 9 3.81 2.46 13.62
CA HIS A 9 4.71 2.65 12.47
C HIS A 9 5.82 3.66 12.75
N LEU A 10 5.52 4.75 13.48
CA LEU A 10 6.54 5.74 13.88
C LEU A 10 7.59 5.11 14.80
N MET A 11 7.15 4.25 15.73
CA MET A 11 8.08 3.51 16.60
C MET A 11 8.90 2.50 15.80
N ALA A 12 8.28 1.76 14.90
CA ALA A 12 8.97 0.80 14.03
C ALA A 12 10.06 1.48 13.18
N MET A 13 9.80 2.68 12.66
CA MET A 13 10.76 3.47 11.85
C MET A 13 12.03 3.84 12.62
N THR A 14 12.02 3.82 13.94
CA THR A 14 13.22 4.11 14.77
C THR A 14 14.18 2.94 14.86
N ILE A 15 13.76 1.75 14.43
CA ILE A 15 14.54 0.52 14.55
C ILE A 15 15.07 0.14 13.16
N PRO A 16 16.39 0.24 12.90
CA PRO A 16 16.95 0.03 11.56
C PRO A 16 16.70 -1.34 10.95
N THR A 17 16.52 -2.37 11.77
CA THR A 17 16.26 -3.75 11.34
C THR A 17 14.78 -4.08 11.19
N CYS A 18 13.88 -3.15 11.56
CA CYS A 18 12.44 -3.33 11.44
C CYS A 18 11.94 -2.85 10.08
N ARG A 19 11.35 -3.74 9.30
CA ARG A 19 10.65 -3.44 8.06
C ARG A 19 9.16 -3.37 8.34
N ALA A 20 8.58 -2.17 8.26
CA ALA A 20 7.20 -1.93 8.65
C ALA A 20 6.31 -1.70 7.43
N TYR A 21 5.21 -2.47 7.32
CA TYR A 21 4.27 -2.41 6.20
C TYR A 21 2.83 -2.25 6.67
N ASP A 22 2.04 -1.57 5.85
CA ASP A 22 0.60 -1.34 6.02
C ASP A 22 -0.16 -1.75 4.74
N PRO A 23 -0.26 -3.07 4.45
CA PRO A 23 -0.90 -3.56 3.24
C PRO A 23 -2.41 -3.32 3.25
N ALA A 24 -2.97 -2.96 2.10
CA ALA A 24 -4.40 -2.79 1.91
C ALA A 24 -5.10 -4.12 1.57
N PHE A 25 -4.46 -4.99 0.79
CA PHE A 25 -5.07 -6.18 0.23
C PHE A 25 -4.33 -7.46 0.63
N ALA A 26 -5.07 -8.57 0.64
CA ALA A 26 -4.53 -9.89 1.03
C ALA A 26 -3.33 -10.32 0.16
N TYR A 27 -3.32 -10.00 -1.14
CA TYR A 27 -2.19 -10.33 -2.00
C TYR A 27 -0.93 -9.52 -1.67
N GLU A 28 -1.07 -8.27 -1.23
CA GLU A 28 0.06 -7.46 -0.77
C GLU A 28 0.67 -8.07 0.48
N LEU A 29 -0.18 -8.44 1.45
CA LEU A 29 0.24 -9.13 2.66
C LEU A 29 0.98 -10.44 2.32
N ALA A 30 0.44 -11.24 1.40
CA ALA A 30 1.08 -12.50 0.99
C ALA A 30 2.47 -12.27 0.37
N VAL A 31 2.62 -11.29 -0.51
CA VAL A 31 3.91 -10.91 -1.12
C VAL A 31 4.91 -10.47 -0.06
N ILE A 32 4.49 -9.64 0.89
CA ILE A 32 5.36 -9.13 1.97
C ILE A 32 5.79 -10.27 2.89
N VAL A 33 4.88 -11.17 3.25
CA VAL A 33 5.20 -12.33 4.11
C VAL A 33 6.17 -13.27 3.40
N GLU A 34 5.95 -13.56 2.11
CA GLU A 34 6.87 -14.38 1.30
C GLU A 34 8.27 -13.77 1.25
N GLU A 35 8.37 -12.47 0.99
CA GLU A 35 9.64 -11.75 1.01
C GLU A 35 10.29 -11.76 2.40
N GLY A 36 9.50 -11.60 3.46
CA GLY A 36 9.99 -11.66 4.84
C GLY A 36 10.60 -13.02 5.18
N ILE A 37 9.95 -14.11 4.77
CA ILE A 37 10.48 -15.46 4.93
C ILE A 37 11.79 -15.62 4.15
N ASN A 38 11.84 -15.16 2.90
CA ASN A 38 13.05 -15.22 2.09
C ASN A 38 14.19 -14.40 2.69
N ALA A 39 13.92 -13.17 3.15
CA ALA A 39 14.93 -12.31 3.77
C ALA A 39 15.52 -12.95 5.03
N MET A 40 14.67 -13.33 5.97
CA MET A 40 15.10 -13.80 7.29
C MET A 40 15.68 -15.22 7.27
N PHE A 41 15.07 -16.15 6.53
CA PHE A 41 15.41 -17.58 6.62
C PHE A 41 16.22 -18.10 5.44
N VAL A 42 16.09 -17.52 4.24
CA VAL A 42 16.84 -17.96 3.07
C VAL A 42 18.11 -17.16 2.90
N ARG A 43 18.02 -15.83 2.96
CA ARG A 43 19.19 -14.94 2.81
C ARG A 43 19.92 -14.67 4.13
N GLY A 44 19.30 -14.99 5.27
CA GLY A 44 19.88 -14.77 6.60
C GLY A 44 20.07 -13.30 6.96
N GLU A 45 19.18 -12.42 6.47
CA GLU A 45 19.25 -11.00 6.76
C GLU A 45 18.82 -10.74 8.23
N GLU A 46 19.56 -9.90 8.91
CA GLU A 46 19.24 -9.49 10.28
C GLU A 46 18.13 -8.43 10.27
N CYS A 47 16.90 -8.87 10.04
CA CYS A 47 15.70 -8.02 10.02
C CYS A 47 14.49 -8.76 10.59
N TYR A 48 13.43 -8.00 10.89
CA TYR A 48 12.11 -8.53 11.20
C TYR A 48 11.04 -7.60 10.62
N TYR A 49 9.82 -8.12 10.52
CA TYR A 49 8.72 -7.43 9.88
C TYR A 49 7.65 -7.04 10.90
N TYR A 50 7.18 -5.81 10.81
CA TYR A 50 5.99 -5.32 11.52
C TYR A 50 4.90 -5.06 10.48
N LEU A 51 3.76 -5.73 10.63
CA LEU A 51 2.66 -5.65 9.68
C LEU A 51 1.40 -5.19 10.40
N THR A 52 0.76 -4.12 9.92
CA THR A 52 -0.59 -3.77 10.35
C THR A 52 -1.62 -4.52 9.53
N VAL A 53 -2.64 -5.05 10.19
CA VAL A 53 -3.78 -5.71 9.55
C VAL A 53 -5.07 -5.18 10.16
N TYR A 54 -6.12 -5.17 9.36
CA TYR A 54 -7.42 -4.60 9.74
C TYR A 54 -8.45 -5.70 9.90
N ASN A 55 -9.41 -5.50 10.81
CA ASN A 55 -10.56 -6.38 11.00
C ASN A 55 -11.82 -5.87 10.26
N GLU A 56 -11.64 -5.06 9.25
CA GLU A 56 -12.71 -4.55 8.40
C GLU A 56 -12.88 -5.43 7.15
N ASN A 57 -14.14 -5.74 6.81
CA ASN A 57 -14.46 -6.54 5.64
C ASN A 57 -14.65 -5.63 4.41
N TYR A 58 -13.83 -5.84 3.39
CA TYR A 58 -13.95 -5.22 2.06
C TYR A 58 -13.43 -6.16 0.97
N ASP A 59 -13.72 -5.84 -0.28
CA ASP A 59 -13.34 -6.66 -1.42
C ASP A 59 -11.82 -6.79 -1.52
N MET A 60 -11.34 -8.03 -1.64
CA MET A 60 -9.93 -8.36 -1.81
C MET A 60 -9.67 -8.78 -3.25
N PRO A 61 -9.16 -7.88 -4.11
CA PRO A 61 -8.86 -8.23 -5.50
C PRO A 61 -7.73 -9.27 -5.56
N ALA A 62 -7.67 -9.99 -6.68
CA ALA A 62 -6.54 -10.83 -6.98
C ALA A 62 -5.28 -10.00 -7.28
N LEU A 63 -4.11 -10.61 -7.15
CA LEU A 63 -2.84 -10.00 -7.57
C LEU A 63 -2.94 -9.58 -9.05
N PRO A 64 -2.71 -8.29 -9.38
CA PRO A 64 -2.82 -7.80 -10.76
C PRO A 64 -1.82 -8.45 -11.73
N GLY A 65 -0.71 -8.93 -11.20
CA GLY A 65 0.35 -9.62 -11.94
C GLY A 65 1.69 -9.54 -11.23
N GLU A 66 2.67 -10.28 -11.70
CA GLU A 66 4.01 -10.33 -11.08
C GLU A 66 4.73 -8.97 -11.09
N HIS A 67 4.38 -8.10 -12.04
CA HIS A 67 5.04 -6.79 -12.21
C HIS A 67 4.83 -5.84 -11.01
N VAL A 68 3.82 -6.04 -10.17
CA VAL A 68 3.59 -5.20 -8.99
C VAL A 68 4.35 -5.65 -7.75
N ARG A 69 4.88 -6.87 -7.74
CA ARG A 69 5.53 -7.47 -6.54
C ARG A 69 6.71 -6.63 -6.04
N GLU A 70 7.57 -6.19 -6.96
CA GLU A 70 8.70 -5.34 -6.60
C GLU A 70 8.25 -4.03 -5.95
N GLY A 71 7.21 -3.39 -6.50
CA GLY A 71 6.65 -2.16 -5.94
C GLY A 71 6.02 -2.37 -4.57
N ILE A 72 5.34 -3.51 -4.35
CA ILE A 72 4.80 -3.88 -3.04
C ILE A 72 5.91 -3.97 -2.00
N ILE A 73 7.04 -4.62 -2.35
CA ILE A 73 8.18 -4.79 -1.44
C ILE A 73 8.90 -3.45 -1.21
N LYS A 74 9.04 -2.63 -2.26
CA LYS A 74 9.68 -1.30 -2.19
C LYS A 74 8.80 -0.22 -1.56
N GLY A 75 7.57 -0.53 -1.22
CA GLY A 75 6.69 0.35 -0.44
C GLY A 75 5.64 1.12 -1.24
N VAL A 76 5.68 1.15 -2.57
CA VAL A 76 4.67 1.83 -3.40
C VAL A 76 4.58 1.24 -4.80
N TYR A 77 3.36 1.15 -5.33
CA TYR A 77 3.12 0.81 -6.73
C TYR A 77 1.84 1.48 -7.26
N PRO A 78 1.75 1.75 -8.58
CA PRO A 78 0.52 2.27 -9.18
C PRO A 78 -0.54 1.17 -9.18
N PHE A 79 -1.67 1.44 -8.53
CA PHE A 79 -2.77 0.48 -8.41
C PHE A 79 -3.80 0.66 -9.52
N LYS A 80 -4.24 1.91 -9.77
CA LYS A 80 -5.29 2.19 -10.76
C LYS A 80 -5.16 3.58 -11.35
N THR A 81 -5.20 3.66 -12.68
CA THR A 81 -5.25 4.94 -13.41
C THR A 81 -6.61 5.11 -14.08
N VAL A 82 -7.17 6.30 -13.98
CA VAL A 82 -8.42 6.70 -14.66
C VAL A 82 -8.19 8.04 -15.35
N THR A 83 -8.47 8.08 -16.65
CA THR A 83 -8.37 9.29 -17.47
C THR A 83 -9.71 9.53 -18.18
N PRO A 84 -10.59 10.37 -17.62
CA PRO A 84 -11.86 10.68 -18.24
C PRO A 84 -11.68 11.53 -19.49
N ASP A 85 -12.60 11.40 -20.44
CA ASP A 85 -12.59 12.22 -21.66
C ASP A 85 -12.63 13.71 -21.34
N GLY A 86 -11.74 14.46 -21.99
CA GLY A 86 -11.62 15.90 -21.79
C GLY A 86 -10.89 16.34 -20.53
N ALA A 87 -10.22 15.43 -19.84
CA ALA A 87 -9.40 15.78 -18.67
C ALA A 87 -8.31 16.80 -19.03
N LYS A 88 -8.26 17.89 -18.26
CA LYS A 88 -7.24 18.96 -18.40
C LYS A 88 -6.25 18.98 -17.24
N HIS A 89 -6.57 18.26 -16.17
CA HIS A 89 -5.77 18.19 -14.95
C HIS A 89 -5.54 16.75 -14.57
N GLU A 90 -4.42 16.49 -13.94
CA GLU A 90 -4.04 15.19 -13.43
C GLU A 90 -3.59 15.33 -11.97
N VAL A 91 -3.96 14.35 -11.13
CA VAL A 91 -3.53 14.25 -9.74
C VAL A 91 -3.09 12.83 -9.41
N GLN A 92 -2.19 12.73 -8.45
CA GLN A 92 -1.77 11.45 -7.88
C GLN A 92 -2.35 11.31 -6.48
N LEU A 93 -2.99 10.17 -6.23
CA LEU A 93 -3.61 9.85 -4.94
C LEU A 93 -2.83 8.70 -4.31
N LEU A 94 -2.41 8.88 -3.07
CA LEU A 94 -1.70 7.86 -2.31
C LEU A 94 -2.58 7.38 -1.18
N GLY A 95 -2.67 6.06 -1.02
CA GLY A 95 -3.40 5.43 0.08
C GLY A 95 -2.63 4.25 0.65
N SER A 96 -2.71 4.05 1.96
CA SER A 96 -2.11 2.96 2.69
C SER A 96 -3.19 2.21 3.46
N GLY A 97 -3.06 0.90 3.61
CA GLY A 97 -4.03 0.09 4.32
C GLY A 97 -5.48 0.31 3.85
N VAL A 98 -6.42 0.33 4.75
CA VAL A 98 -7.86 0.52 4.45
C VAL A 98 -8.17 1.86 3.77
N ILE A 99 -7.34 2.88 3.98
CA ILE A 99 -7.52 4.21 3.38
C ILE A 99 -7.35 4.20 1.86
N LEU A 100 -6.70 3.18 1.29
CA LEU A 100 -6.64 3.00 -0.16
C LEU A 100 -8.05 2.95 -0.79
N ASN A 101 -9.02 2.36 -0.11
CA ASN A 101 -10.42 2.32 -0.58
C ASN A 101 -11.02 3.73 -0.68
N GLU A 102 -10.69 4.63 0.24
CA GLU A 102 -11.16 6.03 0.17
C GLU A 102 -10.46 6.81 -0.94
N ALA A 103 -9.18 6.52 -1.22
CA ALA A 103 -8.49 7.08 -2.38
C ALA A 103 -9.13 6.62 -3.71
N LEU A 104 -9.57 5.36 -3.81
CA LEU A 104 -10.31 4.84 -4.97
C LEU A 104 -11.69 5.51 -5.13
N ARG A 105 -12.40 5.75 -4.03
CA ARG A 105 -13.66 6.51 -4.05
C ARG A 105 -13.45 7.96 -4.49
N ALA A 106 -12.40 8.60 -3.98
CA ALA A 106 -12.03 9.95 -4.39
C ALA A 106 -11.69 10.00 -5.89
N GLN A 107 -10.95 9.01 -6.42
CA GLN A 107 -10.65 8.88 -7.85
C GLN A 107 -11.93 8.87 -8.70
N GLN A 108 -12.93 8.08 -8.29
CA GLN A 108 -14.19 8.01 -9.02
C GLN A 108 -14.94 9.36 -9.02
N ILE A 109 -14.96 10.05 -7.88
CA ILE A 109 -15.58 11.38 -7.77
C ILE A 109 -14.85 12.40 -8.66
N LEU A 110 -13.52 12.39 -8.67
CA LEU A 110 -12.71 13.28 -9.49
C LEU A 110 -12.98 13.06 -10.99
N ALA A 111 -13.06 11.80 -11.40
CA ALA A 111 -13.34 11.46 -12.80
C ALA A 111 -14.76 11.87 -13.21
N ASP A 112 -15.77 11.50 -12.44
CA ASP A 112 -17.18 11.68 -12.80
C ASP A 112 -17.62 13.14 -12.75
N LYS A 113 -17.31 13.83 -11.64
CA LYS A 113 -17.81 15.19 -11.38
C LYS A 113 -16.90 16.28 -11.93
N TYR A 114 -15.59 16.06 -11.89
CA TYR A 114 -14.61 17.13 -12.16
C TYR A 114 -13.78 16.91 -13.43
N LYS A 115 -13.90 15.75 -14.08
CA LYS A 115 -13.13 15.40 -15.28
C LYS A 115 -11.60 15.54 -15.05
N VAL A 116 -11.14 15.13 -13.87
CA VAL A 116 -9.74 15.11 -13.50
C VAL A 116 -9.20 13.70 -13.69
N ALA A 117 -8.10 13.57 -14.43
CA ALA A 117 -7.36 12.32 -14.52
C ALA A 117 -6.64 12.04 -13.20
N SER A 118 -6.52 10.77 -12.83
CA SER A 118 -5.81 10.43 -11.60
C SER A 118 -5.22 9.02 -11.64
N THR A 119 -4.10 8.87 -10.96
CA THR A 119 -3.52 7.56 -10.62
C THR A 119 -3.55 7.38 -9.11
N VAL A 120 -4.15 6.28 -8.67
CA VAL A 120 -4.11 5.85 -7.27
C VAL A 120 -2.92 4.92 -7.10
N TYR A 121 -2.10 5.22 -6.10
CA TYR A 121 -0.97 4.40 -5.67
C TYR A 121 -1.31 3.70 -4.36
N SER A 122 -1.04 2.40 -4.28
CA SER A 122 -1.00 1.70 -3.00
C SER A 122 0.38 1.91 -2.38
N VAL A 123 0.39 2.53 -1.20
CA VAL A 123 1.61 2.70 -0.40
C VAL A 123 1.61 1.62 0.67
N THR A 124 2.36 0.57 0.41
CA THR A 124 2.47 -0.56 1.34
C THR A 124 3.45 -0.29 2.48
N SER A 125 4.39 0.64 2.29
CA SER A 125 5.34 1.02 3.33
C SER A 125 5.94 2.38 3.08
N TYR A 126 5.65 3.36 3.93
CA TYR A 126 6.37 4.65 3.94
C TYR A 126 7.82 4.52 4.42
N PRO A 127 8.14 3.66 5.42
CA PRO A 127 9.52 3.46 5.86
C PRO A 127 10.47 2.96 4.77
N GLU A 128 10.01 2.08 3.88
CA GLU A 128 10.84 1.51 2.80
C GLU A 128 11.05 2.49 1.61
N LEU A 129 10.38 3.64 1.60
CA LEU A 129 10.55 4.69 0.58
C LEU A 129 11.71 5.66 0.88
N LYS A 130 12.51 5.39 1.90
CA LYS A 130 13.66 6.23 2.30
C LYS A 130 14.84 6.10 1.37
#